data_37aa99d4cedec4803c670016f9dc15ab
#
_entry.id   37aa99d4cedec4803c670016f9dc15ab
#
_cell.length_a   1.000
_cell.length_b   1.000
_cell.length_c   1.000
_cell.angle_alpha   90.00
_cell.angle_beta   90.00
_cell.angle_gamma   90.00
#
_symmetry.space_group_name_H-M   'P 1'
#
loop_
_entity.id
_entity.type
_entity.pdbx_description
1 polymer ?
#
loop_
_entity_poly.entity_id
_entity_poly.type
_entity_poly.pdbx_seq_one_letter_code
_entity_poly.pdbx_strand_id
1 'polypeptide(L)' 'MPHKFVIEKNKAGDYVAKFKHNSELIWWTEGYSSKAAARNAIASVLKNGPDAEVEEN' A
#
# COMPACT_ATOMS: atom_id res chain seq x y z
N MET A 1 12.38 10.90 -5.92
CA MET A 1 11.04 11.27 -5.47
C MET A 1 10.87 10.91 -4.01
N PRO A 2 10.35 11.82 -3.23
CA PRO A 2 10.23 11.57 -1.80
C PRO A 2 9.22 10.47 -1.45
N HIS A 3 8.11 10.39 -2.19
CA HIS A 3 7.07 9.38 -1.88
C HIS A 3 6.98 8.34 -2.97
N LYS A 4 6.74 7.09 -2.56
CA LYS A 4 6.55 6.02 -3.54
C LYS A 4 5.76 4.87 -2.92
N PHE A 5 5.09 4.12 -3.78
CA PHE A 5 4.50 2.84 -3.41
C PHE A 5 5.47 1.74 -3.80
N VAL A 6 5.58 0.74 -2.94
CA VAL A 6 6.47 -0.41 -3.17
C VAL A 6 5.67 -1.68 -2.93
N ILE A 7 5.82 -2.66 -3.81
CA ILE A 7 5.22 -3.98 -3.61
C ILE A 7 6.35 -4.93 -3.30
N GLU A 8 6.27 -5.59 -2.13
CA GLU A 8 7.29 -6.51 -1.67
C GLU A 8 6.67 -7.82 -1.27
N LYS A 9 7.43 -8.90 -1.48
CA LYS A 9 7.03 -10.22 -1.03
C LYS A 9 7.54 -10.42 0.39
N ASN A 10 6.66 -10.80 1.31
CA ASN A 10 7.06 -10.99 2.69
C ASN A 10 7.53 -12.43 2.93
N LYS A 11 7.89 -12.75 4.18
CA LYS A 11 8.43 -14.07 4.52
C LYS A 11 7.41 -15.18 4.34
N ALA A 12 6.12 -14.85 4.46
CA ALA A 12 5.06 -15.83 4.28
C ALA A 12 4.76 -16.11 2.81
N GLY A 13 5.39 -15.36 1.90
CA GLY A 13 5.15 -15.54 0.47
C GLY A 13 4.03 -14.68 -0.07
N ASP A 14 3.49 -13.80 0.73
CA ASP A 14 2.43 -12.88 0.30
C ASP A 14 3.04 -11.57 -0.17
N TYR A 15 2.26 -10.82 -0.96
CA TYR A 15 2.69 -9.52 -1.47
C TYR A 15 2.04 -8.41 -0.66
N VAL A 16 2.86 -7.47 -0.21
CA VAL A 16 2.43 -6.35 0.62
C VAL A 16 2.71 -5.07 -0.14
N ALA A 17 1.74 -4.16 -0.16
CA ALA A 17 1.94 -2.84 -0.73
C ALA A 17 2.30 -1.89 0.41
N LYS A 18 3.35 -1.10 0.20
CA LYS A 18 3.84 -0.15 1.19
C LYS A 18 3.89 1.24 0.61
N PHE A 19 3.63 2.24 1.44
CA PHE A 19 3.75 3.63 1.06
C PHE A 19 4.87 4.24 1.88
N LYS A 20 5.89 4.75 1.19
CA LYS A 20 7.12 5.22 1.84
C LYS A 20 7.45 6.64 1.43
N HIS A 21 8.09 7.36 2.33
CA HIS A 21 8.70 8.65 2.07
C HIS A 21 10.18 8.51 2.38
N ASN A 22 11.02 8.51 1.33
CA ASN A 22 12.42 8.16 1.45
C ASN A 22 12.52 6.76 2.05
N SER A 23 13.15 6.61 3.21
CA SER A 23 13.25 5.31 3.88
C SER A 23 12.19 5.10 4.95
N GLU A 24 11.32 6.10 5.14
CA GLU A 24 10.30 6.02 6.17
C GLU A 24 9.07 5.28 5.67
N LEU A 25 8.62 4.26 6.41
CA LEU A 25 7.42 3.52 6.08
C LEU A 25 6.22 4.23 6.70
N ILE A 26 5.32 4.72 5.82
CA ILE A 26 4.16 5.48 6.27
C ILE A 26 2.98 4.54 6.53
N TRP A 27 2.66 3.65 5.58
CA TRP A 27 1.69 2.60 5.82
C TRP A 27 1.93 1.40 4.92
N TRP A 28 1.23 0.33 5.25
CA TRP A 28 1.33 -0.91 4.48
C TRP A 28 -0.02 -1.63 4.53
N THR A 29 -0.20 -2.57 3.60
CA THR A 29 -1.42 -3.36 3.53
C THR A 29 -1.19 -4.73 4.15
N GLU A 30 -2.28 -5.47 4.30
CA GLU A 30 -2.17 -6.89 4.61
C GLU A 30 -1.51 -7.63 3.44
N GLY A 31 -1.16 -8.89 3.64
CA GLY A 31 -0.55 -9.68 2.59
C GLY A 31 -1.59 -10.16 1.58
N TYR A 32 -1.26 -10.00 0.31
CA TYR A 32 -2.11 -10.47 -0.79
C TYR A 32 -1.44 -11.66 -1.46
N SER A 33 -2.25 -12.51 -2.08
CA SER A 33 -1.73 -13.73 -2.70
C SER A 33 -1.04 -13.46 -4.04
N SER A 34 -1.18 -12.27 -4.61
CA SER A 34 -0.57 -11.95 -5.91
C SER A 34 -0.17 -10.49 -5.96
N LYS A 35 0.78 -10.20 -6.87
CA LYS A 35 1.18 -8.83 -7.13
C LYS A 35 0.01 -8.02 -7.68
N ALA A 36 -0.83 -8.65 -8.50
CA ALA A 36 -1.98 -7.95 -9.08
C ALA A 36 -2.92 -7.46 -8.00
N ALA A 37 -3.15 -8.28 -6.97
CA ALA A 37 -4.01 -7.88 -5.86
C ALA A 37 -3.41 -6.70 -5.09
N ALA A 38 -2.10 -6.74 -4.83
CA ALA A 38 -1.43 -5.64 -4.14
C ALA A 38 -1.49 -4.36 -4.99
N ARG A 39 -1.30 -4.51 -6.30
CA ARG A 39 -1.37 -3.37 -7.20
C ARG A 39 -2.78 -2.76 -7.22
N ASN A 40 -3.81 -3.62 -7.16
CA ASN A 40 -5.19 -3.15 -7.11
C ASN A 40 -5.47 -2.37 -5.84
N ALA A 41 -4.87 -2.77 -4.73
CA ALA A 41 -5.00 -2.04 -3.48
C ALA A 41 -4.42 -0.63 -3.61
N ILE A 42 -3.26 -0.51 -4.25
CA ILE A 42 -2.65 0.79 -4.50
C ILE A 42 -3.54 1.63 -5.42
N ALA A 43 -4.08 1.01 -6.48
CA ALA A 43 -4.95 1.72 -7.41
C ALA A 43 -6.19 2.26 -6.70
N SER A 44 -6.74 1.47 -5.78
CA SER A 44 -7.91 1.89 -5.01
C SER A 44 -7.60 3.10 -4.15
N VAL A 45 -6.44 3.11 -3.50
CA VAL A 45 -6.02 4.24 -2.67
C VAL A 45 -5.85 5.49 -3.53
N LEU A 46 -5.22 5.34 -4.70
CA LEU A 46 -5.00 6.48 -5.58
C LEU A 46 -6.30 7.06 -6.11
N LYS A 47 -7.28 6.20 -6.37
CA LYS A 47 -8.55 6.62 -6.93
C LYS A 47 -9.49 7.17 -5.88
N ASN A 48 -9.59 6.50 -4.74
CA ASN A 48 -10.61 6.80 -3.74
C ASN A 48 -10.07 7.50 -2.50
N GLY A 49 -8.77 7.43 -2.27
CA GLY A 49 -8.16 8.00 -1.08
C GLY A 49 -8.40 9.49 -0.91
N PRO A 50 -8.23 10.30 -1.97
CA PRO A 50 -8.40 11.75 -1.82
C PRO A 50 -9.79 12.17 -1.36
N ASP A 51 -10.81 11.37 -1.68
CA ASP A 51 -12.19 11.67 -1.28
C ASP A 51 -12.62 10.86 -0.07
N ALA A 52 -11.73 10.06 0.48
CA ALA A 52 -12.07 9.20 1.60
C ALA A 52 -12.21 10.02 2.88
N GLU A 53 -13.19 9.65 3.66
CA GLU A 53 -13.48 10.30 4.92
C GLU A 53 -12.48 9.86 5.99
N VAL A 54 -12.04 10.79 6.82
CA VAL A 54 -11.20 10.46 7.98
C VAL A 54 -12.10 10.33 9.20
N GLU A 55 -12.11 9.16 9.79
CA GLU A 55 -12.93 8.89 10.96
C GLU A 55 -12.00 8.70 12.15
N GLU A 56 -12.23 9.47 13.21
CA GLU A 56 -11.45 9.37 14.44
C GLU A 56 -12.34 8.90 15.57
N ASN A 57 -11.88 7.88 16.28
CA ASN A 57 -12.65 7.28 17.38
C ASN A 57 -12.04 7.59 18.72
#